data_16f652836144259b55a511e31a837ed3
#
_entry.id   16f652836144259b55a511e31a837ed3
#
_cell.length_a   1.000
_cell.length_b   1.000
_cell.length_c   1.000
_cell.angle_alpha   90.00
_cell.angle_beta   90.00
_cell.angle_gamma   90.00
#
_symmetry.space_group_name_H-M   'P 1'
#
loop_
_entity.id
_entity.type
_entity.pdbx_description
1 polymer ?
#
loop_
_entity_poly.entity_id
_entity_poly.type
_entity_poly.pdbx_seq_one_letter_code
_entity_poly.pdbx_strand_id
1 'polypeptide(L)'
;MFGQDSIPTPVVRDTMALDTTITDTIVIRKTQDKIKHVPRGVNLTNPVVSFKKTKPLNDRYNRFRVPSFWKKENTFGINVSEAAFINWNAGGDNAISGLSFLRFVRNYKFRYFQWDNDLNMRYGLNAQEGRRVRKTEDVLRLSSNLGYRRDTISNWYYSVQLNFNTQFSNGYKYPNRDAPISRFMAPGYLFLGAGTSYISQNQKFNLYLSPLTQKSTFVLDQSLADRGSFGVRGAQRDSDGNIIQDGENHFVELGFLLTNNFEWDAGKNVNIRSRLNLYTDYLASFGNVDVDWELNVRLRVNKYILTTIGTHIIYDDDILFDQVKDADGFVTDPGVPKLQFKQVLGIGIAYDF
;
A
#
# COMPACT_ATOMS: atom_id res chain seq x y z
N MET A 1 -78.16 -0.31 49.74
CA MET A 1 -77.28 -0.60 50.85
C MET A 1 -75.92 -0.94 50.27
N PHE A 2 -75.10 -0.03 50.36
CA PHE A 2 -73.66 -0.06 50.30
C PHE A 2 -72.97 -0.74 49.18
N GLY A 3 -72.76 0.06 48.26
CA GLY A 3 -71.65 0.10 47.47
C GLY A 3 -70.37 0.26 48.23
N GLN A 4 -69.49 -0.47 47.87
CA GLN A 4 -68.18 -0.23 48.27
C GLN A 4 -67.28 0.07 47.12
N ASP A 5 -66.84 1.15 47.29
CA ASP A 5 -65.88 1.68 46.44
C ASP A 5 -64.67 0.88 46.38
N SER A 6 -64.61 0.20 45.39
CA SER A 6 -63.30 -0.24 44.98
C SER A 6 -62.52 0.92 44.45
N ILE A 7 -61.68 1.30 45.19
CA ILE A 7 -60.62 2.17 44.74
C ILE A 7 -59.99 1.57 43.52
N PRO A 8 -60.04 2.25 42.54
CA PRO A 8 -59.26 1.82 41.41
C PRO A 8 -57.84 1.96 41.77
N THR A 9 -57.29 0.99 41.63
CA THR A 9 -55.88 0.97 41.56
C THR A 9 -55.43 1.20 40.17
N PRO A 10 -55.32 2.07 39.92
CA PRO A 10 -55.03 2.29 38.66
C PRO A 10 -53.73 2.23 38.26
N VAL A 11 -53.63 2.79 37.76
CA VAL A 11 -52.58 3.45 37.49
C VAL A 11 -51.32 2.85 37.17
N VAL A 12 -51.42 1.82 37.54
CA VAL A 12 -50.26 1.20 37.45
C VAL A 12 -49.54 1.22 36.21
N ARG A 13 -50.26 1.24 35.42
CA ARG A 13 -49.75 0.93 34.27
C ARG A 13 -49.12 1.84 33.47
N ASP A 14 -49.42 2.77 33.63
CA ASP A 14 -48.87 3.78 32.86
C ASP A 14 -47.44 3.97 33.03
N THR A 15 -47.10 3.42 34.00
CA THR A 15 -45.71 3.41 34.24
C THR A 15 -44.89 2.65 33.28
N MET A 16 -45.53 1.88 32.58
CA MET A 16 -44.74 1.10 31.68
C MET A 16 -44.26 1.86 30.49
N ALA A 17 -45.04 2.71 30.08
CA ALA A 17 -44.62 3.55 28.99
C ALA A 17 -43.36 4.34 29.25
N LEU A 18 -43.07 4.44 30.49
CA LEU A 18 -41.85 5.14 30.89
C LEU A 18 -40.59 4.34 30.72
N ASP A 19 -40.72 3.09 30.51
CA ASP A 19 -39.55 2.26 30.44
C ASP A 19 -38.71 2.48 29.21
N THR A 20 -39.33 2.88 28.20
CA THR A 20 -38.58 3.22 26.99
C THR A 20 -37.81 4.50 27.09
N THR A 21 -38.27 5.41 27.92
CA THR A 21 -37.53 6.65 28.18
C THR A 21 -36.49 6.47 29.26
N ILE A 22 -36.59 5.42 30.00
CA ILE A 22 -35.67 5.13 31.09
C ILE A 22 -34.29 4.77 30.57
N THR A 23 -34.18 4.26 29.40
CA THR A 23 -32.88 3.94 28.83
C THR A 23 -31.94 5.12 28.74
N ASP A 24 -32.45 6.25 28.41
CA ASP A 24 -31.63 7.45 28.34
C ASP A 24 -31.34 8.04 29.74
N THR A 25 -32.25 7.79 30.65
CA THR A 25 -32.12 8.21 32.05
C THR A 25 -31.07 7.39 32.81
N ILE A 26 -30.77 6.19 32.37
CA ILE A 26 -29.73 5.36 32.96
C ILE A 26 -28.36 6.03 32.94
N VAL A 27 -28.08 6.80 31.92
CA VAL A 27 -26.81 7.54 31.82
C VAL A 27 -26.73 8.62 32.90
N ILE A 28 -27.84 9.27 33.22
CA ILE A 28 -27.90 10.33 34.25
C ILE A 28 -27.78 9.72 35.66
N ARG A 29 -28.37 8.57 35.89
CA ARG A 29 -28.23 7.89 37.19
C ARG A 29 -26.78 7.50 37.51
N LYS A 30 -26.01 7.08 36.51
CA LYS A 30 -24.58 6.81 36.71
C LYS A 30 -23.78 8.03 37.11
N THR A 31 -24.24 9.20 36.75
CA THR A 31 -23.59 10.46 37.12
C THR A 31 -23.96 10.89 38.50
N GLN A 32 -25.19 10.61 38.93
CA GLN A 32 -25.66 10.94 40.27
C GLN A 32 -25.08 10.03 41.36
N ASP A 33 -24.92 8.74 41.03
CA ASP A 33 -24.34 7.78 41.96
C ASP A 33 -22.88 8.11 42.36
N LYS A 34 -22.28 9.04 41.65
CA LYS A 34 -20.94 9.54 41.95
C LYS A 34 -20.94 10.75 42.88
N ILE A 35 -22.10 11.35 43.17
CA ILE A 35 -22.22 12.46 44.10
C ILE A 35 -22.32 11.88 45.49
N LYS A 36 -21.23 11.81 46.20
CA LYS A 36 -21.19 11.43 47.62
C LYS A 36 -21.69 12.62 48.45
N HIS A 37 -22.88 12.50 48.99
CA HIS A 37 -23.33 13.43 50.05
C HIS A 37 -22.55 13.12 51.31
N VAL A 38 -21.82 14.09 51.79
CA VAL A 38 -21.17 14.02 53.09
C VAL A 38 -22.17 14.55 54.13
N PRO A 39 -22.56 13.75 55.14
CA PRO A 39 -23.45 14.22 56.18
C PRO A 39 -22.85 15.45 56.89
N ARG A 40 -23.72 16.40 57.26
CA ARG A 40 -23.28 17.55 58.04
C ARG A 40 -22.67 17.10 59.34
N GLY A 41 -21.48 17.55 59.70
CA GLY A 41 -20.81 17.24 60.95
C GLY A 41 -19.73 16.18 60.88
N VAL A 42 -19.49 15.58 59.75
CA VAL A 42 -18.35 14.67 59.57
C VAL A 42 -17.10 15.45 59.25
N ASN A 43 -16.16 15.44 60.16
CA ASN A 43 -14.83 15.96 59.89
C ASN A 43 -14.12 15.07 58.93
N LEU A 44 -13.99 15.50 57.71
CA LEU A 44 -13.19 14.81 56.69
C LEU A 44 -11.72 15.09 57.00
N THR A 45 -11.11 14.21 57.73
CA THR A 45 -9.69 14.25 58.05
C THR A 45 -8.80 13.92 56.84
N ASN A 46 -9.39 13.34 55.81
CA ASN A 46 -8.70 13.12 54.55
C ASN A 46 -9.51 13.68 53.39
N PRO A 47 -8.92 14.50 52.54
CA PRO A 47 -9.57 14.91 51.31
C PRO A 47 -9.78 13.66 50.46
N VAL A 48 -11.03 13.26 50.37
CA VAL A 48 -11.42 12.07 49.58
C VAL A 48 -11.25 12.28 48.10
N VAL A 49 -10.89 13.47 47.71
CA VAL A 49 -10.62 13.78 46.31
C VAL A 49 -9.19 13.40 45.97
N SER A 50 -9.01 12.18 45.63
CA SER A 50 -7.78 11.79 44.96
C SER A 50 -7.78 12.39 43.55
N PHE A 51 -7.06 13.47 43.38
CA PHE A 51 -6.81 14.07 42.06
C PHE A 51 -6.15 13.11 41.07
N LYS A 52 -5.59 12.01 41.57
CA LYS A 52 -5.01 10.96 40.75
C LYS A 52 -6.02 10.17 39.91
N LYS A 53 -7.31 10.35 40.14
CA LYS A 53 -8.36 9.64 39.40
C LYS A 53 -9.27 10.54 38.57
N THR A 54 -9.01 11.81 38.53
CA THR A 54 -9.67 12.66 37.55
C THR A 54 -9.06 12.35 36.19
N LYS A 55 -9.82 11.64 35.36
CA LYS A 55 -9.44 11.47 33.97
C LYS A 55 -9.25 12.84 33.35
N PRO A 56 -8.17 13.06 32.59
CA PRO A 56 -7.94 14.37 31.98
C PRO A 56 -9.14 14.77 31.13
N LEU A 57 -9.41 16.05 31.09
CA LEU A 57 -10.51 16.62 30.30
C LEU A 57 -10.56 16.15 28.86
N ASN A 58 -9.41 15.74 28.31
CA ASN A 58 -9.29 15.17 26.97
C ASN A 58 -10.16 13.92 26.75
N ASP A 59 -10.45 13.13 27.78
CA ASP A 59 -11.34 11.99 27.65
C ASP A 59 -12.81 12.38 27.40
N ARG A 60 -13.21 13.59 27.82
CA ARG A 60 -14.55 14.12 27.50
C ARG A 60 -14.66 14.56 26.05
N TYR A 61 -13.62 15.15 25.49
CA TYR A 61 -13.59 15.52 24.07
C TYR A 61 -13.60 14.30 23.14
N ASN A 62 -13.02 13.19 23.57
CA ASN A 62 -13.04 11.95 22.78
C ASN A 62 -14.43 11.34 22.66
N ARG A 63 -15.37 11.63 23.56
CA ARG A 63 -16.75 11.14 23.49
C ARG A 63 -17.59 11.82 22.41
N PHE A 64 -17.18 12.99 21.96
CA PHE A 64 -17.85 13.76 20.91
C PHE A 64 -17.11 13.75 19.57
N ARG A 65 -16.09 12.92 19.42
CA ARG A 65 -15.46 12.77 18.11
C ARG A 65 -16.44 12.10 17.16
N VAL A 66 -16.76 12.82 16.11
CA VAL A 66 -17.49 12.24 14.97
C VAL A 66 -16.73 11.00 14.52
N PRO A 67 -17.37 9.84 14.36
CA PRO A 67 -16.72 8.64 13.88
C PRO A 67 -15.97 8.94 12.58
N SER A 68 -14.70 8.66 12.54
CA SER A 68 -13.94 8.82 11.31
C SER A 68 -14.21 7.64 10.40
N PHE A 69 -14.65 7.92 9.17
CA PHE A 69 -14.81 6.91 8.11
C PHE A 69 -13.48 6.53 7.45
N TRP A 70 -12.38 7.11 7.92
CA TRP A 70 -11.02 6.82 7.47
C TRP A 70 -10.38 5.75 8.33
N LYS A 71 -9.95 4.66 7.70
CA LYS A 71 -8.99 3.72 8.27
C LYS A 71 -7.59 4.15 7.84
N LYS A 72 -6.70 4.34 8.82
CA LYS A 72 -5.32 4.75 8.61
C LYS A 72 -4.40 3.65 9.11
N GLU A 73 -3.38 3.34 8.33
CA GLU A 73 -2.32 2.40 8.70
C GLU A 73 -1.00 2.98 8.22
N ASN A 74 -0.03 3.06 9.09
CA ASN A 74 1.33 3.45 8.74
C ASN A 74 2.26 2.35 9.24
N THR A 75 3.17 1.93 8.38
CA THR A 75 4.18 0.93 8.73
C THR A 75 5.53 1.45 8.28
N PHE A 76 6.50 1.47 9.18
CA PHE A 76 7.89 1.69 8.88
C PHE A 76 8.68 0.46 9.30
N GLY A 77 9.68 0.06 8.53
CA GLY A 77 10.56 -1.01 8.92
C GLY A 77 11.90 -0.98 8.22
N ILE A 78 12.85 -1.66 8.84
CA ILE A 78 14.20 -1.85 8.34
C ILE A 78 14.53 -3.34 8.46
N ASN A 79 14.95 -3.94 7.34
CA ASN A 79 15.51 -5.27 7.29
C ASN A 79 17.02 -5.15 7.10
N VAL A 80 17.79 -5.90 7.87
CA VAL A 80 19.26 -5.95 7.75
C VAL A 80 19.67 -7.41 7.59
N SER A 81 20.64 -7.64 6.73
CA SER A 81 21.30 -8.93 6.55
C SER A 81 22.80 -8.72 6.49
N GLU A 82 23.53 -9.51 7.22
CA GLU A 82 25.00 -9.44 7.31
C GLU A 82 25.60 -10.83 7.07
N ALA A 83 26.72 -10.85 6.36
CA ALA A 83 27.62 -11.99 6.26
C ALA A 83 29.03 -11.49 6.63
N ALA A 84 29.58 -12.01 7.70
CA ALA A 84 30.91 -11.64 8.20
C ALA A 84 31.84 -12.86 8.25
N PHE A 85 33.02 -12.73 7.70
CA PHE A 85 34.05 -13.78 7.62
C PHE A 85 35.34 -13.29 8.26
N ILE A 86 35.82 -13.97 9.29
CA ILE A 86 37.07 -13.68 9.94
C ILE A 86 37.93 -14.97 9.94
N ASN A 87 39.07 -14.92 9.27
CA ASN A 87 39.99 -16.07 9.14
C ASN A 87 39.29 -17.33 8.57
N TRP A 88 38.33 -17.13 7.68
CA TRP A 88 37.56 -18.21 7.05
C TRP A 88 38.26 -18.72 5.80
N ASN A 89 38.81 -19.95 5.88
CA ASN A 89 39.65 -20.52 4.83
C ASN A 89 38.90 -21.02 3.60
N ALA A 90 37.57 -21.15 3.66
CA ALA A 90 36.75 -21.60 2.53
C ALA A 90 36.34 -20.46 1.57
N GLY A 91 36.83 -19.24 1.82
CA GLY A 91 36.49 -18.07 1.02
C GLY A 91 35.15 -17.42 1.42
N GLY A 92 34.93 -16.20 0.94
CA GLY A 92 33.74 -15.38 1.18
C GLY A 92 34.12 -13.92 1.37
N ASP A 93 33.23 -13.01 0.93
CA ASP A 93 33.41 -11.57 1.12
C ASP A 93 32.46 -11.09 2.23
N ASN A 94 32.94 -10.23 3.10
CA ASN A 94 32.09 -9.56 4.07
C ASN A 94 31.04 -8.70 3.34
N ALA A 95 29.79 -8.80 3.72
CA ALA A 95 28.71 -8.08 3.10
C ALA A 95 27.63 -7.67 4.11
N ILE A 96 27.11 -6.47 3.97
CA ILE A 96 25.95 -5.99 4.71
C ILE A 96 24.91 -5.46 3.72
N SER A 97 23.65 -5.84 3.92
CA SER A 97 22.52 -5.37 3.15
C SER A 97 21.48 -4.73 4.07
N GLY A 98 20.93 -3.60 3.67
CA GLY A 98 19.86 -2.93 4.36
C GLY A 98 18.72 -2.61 3.42
N LEU A 99 17.48 -2.88 3.85
CA LEU A 99 16.24 -2.49 3.15
C LEU A 99 15.36 -1.73 4.11
N SER A 100 15.10 -0.46 3.81
CA SER A 100 14.10 0.36 4.50
C SER A 100 12.81 0.36 3.70
N PHE A 101 11.67 0.27 4.38
CA PHE A 101 10.35 0.39 3.77
C PHE A 101 9.42 1.27 4.61
N LEU A 102 8.58 2.01 3.91
CA LEU A 102 7.58 2.90 4.49
C LEU A 102 6.29 2.75 3.70
N ARG A 103 5.18 2.49 4.40
CA ARG A 103 3.86 2.32 3.79
C ARG A 103 2.82 3.15 4.52
N PHE A 104 2.03 3.88 3.74
CA PHE A 104 0.87 4.64 4.24
C PHE A 104 -0.39 4.15 3.54
N VAL A 105 -1.35 3.69 4.32
CA VAL A 105 -2.67 3.30 3.84
C VAL A 105 -3.71 4.29 4.36
N ARG A 106 -4.60 4.73 3.49
CA ARG A 106 -5.68 5.67 3.79
C ARG A 106 -6.94 5.21 3.07
N ASN A 107 -7.80 4.51 3.78
CA ASN A 107 -9.02 3.96 3.24
C ASN A 107 -10.21 4.68 3.84
N TYR A 108 -11.01 5.29 2.99
CA TYR A 108 -12.28 5.92 3.31
C TYR A 108 -13.43 5.02 2.87
N LYS A 109 -14.41 4.80 3.75
CA LYS A 109 -15.61 4.05 3.39
C LYS A 109 -16.83 4.66 4.05
N PHE A 110 -17.76 5.13 3.22
CA PHE A 110 -19.03 5.66 3.68
C PHE A 110 -20.14 5.36 2.69
N ARG A 111 -21.17 4.64 3.13
CA ARG A 111 -22.36 4.28 2.33
C ARG A 111 -22.00 3.71 0.94
N TYR A 112 -22.06 4.59 -0.07
CA TYR A 112 -21.88 4.23 -1.49
C TYR A 112 -20.46 4.43 -1.99
N PHE A 113 -19.65 5.17 -1.26
CA PHE A 113 -18.28 5.53 -1.66
C PHE A 113 -17.23 4.75 -0.87
N GLN A 114 -16.23 4.29 -1.60
CA GLN A 114 -15.00 3.76 -1.04
C GLN A 114 -13.83 4.38 -1.78
N TRP A 115 -12.83 4.85 -1.04
CA TRP A 115 -11.61 5.42 -1.58
C TRP A 115 -10.42 4.84 -0.85
N ASP A 116 -9.70 3.98 -1.55
CA ASP A 116 -8.55 3.25 -1.03
C ASP A 116 -7.26 3.83 -1.61
N ASN A 117 -6.34 4.21 -0.74
CA ASN A 117 -5.05 4.77 -1.12
C ASN A 117 -3.93 4.02 -0.41
N ASP A 118 -2.89 3.68 -1.15
CA ASP A 118 -1.69 2.99 -0.67
C ASP A 118 -0.45 3.64 -1.28
N LEU A 119 0.39 4.24 -0.43
CA LEU A 119 1.70 4.75 -0.78
C LEU A 119 2.75 3.81 -0.19
N ASN A 120 3.55 3.21 -1.06
CA ASN A 120 4.60 2.27 -0.69
C ASN A 120 5.95 2.76 -1.22
N MET A 121 6.90 2.92 -0.31
CA MET A 121 8.26 3.33 -0.60
C MET A 121 9.23 2.28 -0.05
N ARG A 122 10.17 1.85 -0.88
CA ARG A 122 11.21 0.89 -0.49
C ARG A 122 12.55 1.33 -1.04
N TYR A 123 13.58 1.28 -0.22
CA TYR A 123 14.94 1.61 -0.63
C TYR A 123 15.94 0.66 0.02
N GLY A 124 16.70 -0.05 -0.80
CA GLY A 124 17.65 -1.05 -0.37
C GLY A 124 19.04 -0.81 -0.91
N LEU A 125 20.03 -1.07 -0.06
CA LEU A 125 21.45 -0.97 -0.37
C LEU A 125 22.17 -2.26 0.05
N ASN A 126 23.23 -2.59 -0.66
CA ASN A 126 24.17 -3.64 -0.32
C ASN A 126 25.60 -3.07 -0.38
N ALA A 127 26.35 -3.28 0.69
CA ALA A 127 27.77 -3.01 0.77
C ALA A 127 28.50 -4.35 0.89
N GLN A 128 29.49 -4.58 0.02
CA GLN A 128 30.33 -5.77 -0.02
C GLN A 128 31.80 -5.35 0.02
N GLU A 129 32.60 -6.08 0.74
CA GLU A 129 34.04 -5.82 0.84
C GLU A 129 34.72 -5.75 -0.53
N GLY A 130 35.60 -4.78 -0.72
CA GLY A 130 36.25 -4.52 -2.00
C GLY A 130 35.36 -3.97 -3.11
N ARG A 131 34.08 -3.72 -2.86
CA ARG A 131 33.12 -3.21 -3.85
C ARG A 131 32.41 -1.95 -3.36
N ARG A 132 32.05 -1.08 -4.31
CA ARG A 132 31.23 0.10 -3.97
C ARG A 132 29.79 -0.32 -3.62
N VAL A 133 29.15 0.42 -2.73
CA VAL A 133 27.75 0.20 -2.33
C VAL A 133 26.86 0.12 -3.57
N ARG A 134 25.95 -0.85 -3.61
CA ARG A 134 25.03 -1.10 -4.72
C ARG A 134 23.59 -0.93 -4.27
N LYS A 135 22.77 -0.40 -5.12
CA LYS A 135 21.32 -0.35 -4.94
C LYS A 135 20.72 -1.74 -5.23
N THR A 136 19.91 -2.25 -4.31
CA THR A 136 19.24 -3.56 -4.42
C THR A 136 17.72 -3.41 -4.60
N GLU A 137 17.16 -2.35 -4.06
CA GLU A 137 15.72 -2.04 -4.15
C GLU A 137 15.56 -0.53 -4.29
N ASP A 138 14.58 -0.09 -5.08
CA ASP A 138 14.23 1.32 -5.22
C ASP A 138 12.83 1.41 -5.82
N VAL A 139 11.85 1.67 -4.99
CA VAL A 139 10.44 1.67 -5.39
C VAL A 139 9.72 2.84 -4.73
N LEU A 140 9.06 3.65 -5.54
CA LEU A 140 8.03 4.60 -5.14
C LEU A 140 6.75 4.23 -5.86
N ARG A 141 5.74 3.77 -5.13
CA ARG A 141 4.45 3.35 -5.69
C ARG A 141 3.31 4.04 -4.97
N LEU A 142 2.45 4.65 -5.74
CA LEU A 142 1.17 5.21 -5.28
C LEU A 142 0.04 4.48 -6.00
N SER A 143 -0.90 3.95 -5.25
CA SER A 143 -2.15 3.38 -5.76
C SER A 143 -3.34 4.09 -5.13
N SER A 144 -4.29 4.52 -5.94
CA SER A 144 -5.52 5.17 -5.50
C SER A 144 -6.69 4.59 -6.27
N ASN A 145 -7.69 4.08 -5.57
CA ASN A 145 -8.90 3.51 -6.16
C ASN A 145 -10.14 4.16 -5.55
N LEU A 146 -10.86 4.92 -6.36
CA LEU A 146 -12.12 5.54 -5.99
C LEU A 146 -13.27 4.72 -6.55
N GLY A 147 -14.10 4.16 -5.68
CA GLY A 147 -15.25 3.33 -6.03
C GLY A 147 -16.58 3.93 -5.59
N TYR A 148 -17.58 3.81 -6.45
CA TYR A 148 -18.97 4.12 -6.17
C TYR A 148 -19.84 2.87 -6.39
N ARG A 149 -20.72 2.54 -5.46
CA ARG A 149 -21.68 1.44 -5.61
C ARG A 149 -23.11 1.95 -5.56
N ARG A 150 -23.99 1.30 -6.30
CA ARG A 150 -25.40 1.71 -6.40
C ARG A 150 -26.21 1.43 -5.13
N ASP A 151 -25.86 0.37 -4.42
CA ASP A 151 -26.54 -0.06 -3.20
C ASP A 151 -25.51 -0.42 -2.10
N THR A 152 -25.97 -0.57 -0.87
CA THR A 152 -25.11 -0.84 0.29
C THR A 152 -24.82 -2.32 0.52
N ILE A 153 -25.44 -3.21 -0.22
CA ILE A 153 -25.34 -4.67 -0.10
C ILE A 153 -24.29 -5.20 -1.07
N SER A 154 -24.22 -4.62 -2.27
CA SER A 154 -23.30 -5.05 -3.33
C SER A 154 -21.84 -4.86 -2.92
N ASN A 155 -21.02 -5.82 -3.31
CA ASN A 155 -19.56 -5.75 -3.22
C ASN A 155 -18.92 -5.21 -4.51
N TRP A 156 -19.71 -4.90 -5.53
CA TRP A 156 -19.27 -4.34 -6.79
C TRP A 156 -19.37 -2.80 -6.78
N TYR A 157 -18.31 -2.18 -7.26
CA TYR A 157 -18.18 -0.72 -7.37
C TYR A 157 -17.83 -0.35 -8.82
N TYR A 158 -18.43 0.73 -9.32
CA TYR A 158 -17.87 1.47 -10.45
C TYR A 158 -16.65 2.21 -9.94
N SER A 159 -15.51 2.04 -10.57
CA SER A 159 -14.24 2.49 -9.99
C SER A 159 -13.37 3.20 -11.00
N VAL A 160 -12.67 4.22 -10.51
CA VAL A 160 -11.54 4.84 -11.20
C VAL A 160 -10.29 4.54 -10.38
N GLN A 161 -9.28 3.98 -11.03
CA GLN A 161 -8.02 3.63 -10.39
C GLN A 161 -6.87 4.38 -11.03
N LEU A 162 -5.99 4.90 -10.18
CA LEU A 162 -4.72 5.48 -10.53
C LEU A 162 -3.62 4.66 -9.86
N ASN A 163 -2.66 4.17 -10.65
CA ASN A 163 -1.43 3.55 -10.17
C ASN A 163 -0.24 4.29 -10.75
N PHE A 164 0.66 4.74 -9.91
CA PHE A 164 1.88 5.38 -10.30
C PHE A 164 3.08 4.67 -9.69
N ASN A 165 4.05 4.32 -10.52
CA ASN A 165 5.28 3.64 -10.12
C ASN A 165 6.50 4.36 -10.67
N THR A 166 7.51 4.60 -9.83
CA THR A 166 8.82 5.08 -10.24
C THR A 166 9.88 4.67 -9.21
N GLN A 167 11.07 5.21 -9.33
CA GLN A 167 12.19 5.03 -8.42
C GLN A 167 12.74 6.37 -7.95
N PHE A 168 13.56 6.39 -6.88
CA PHE A 168 14.12 7.62 -6.31
C PHE A 168 15.48 7.99 -6.90
N SER A 169 16.32 6.99 -7.18
CA SER A 169 17.72 7.19 -7.46
C SER A 169 18.18 6.47 -8.72
N ASN A 170 19.38 6.81 -9.19
CA ASN A 170 19.96 6.21 -10.38
C ASN A 170 20.19 4.70 -10.18
N GLY A 171 19.82 3.91 -11.19
CA GLY A 171 20.19 2.51 -11.33
C GLY A 171 21.36 2.34 -12.27
N TYR A 172 22.19 1.33 -12.03
CA TYR A 172 23.40 1.07 -12.81
C TYR A 172 23.54 -0.43 -13.12
N LYS A 173 24.14 -0.75 -14.25
CA LYS A 173 24.57 -2.12 -14.58
C LYS A 173 25.97 -2.34 -13.98
N TYR A 174 25.97 -2.74 -12.71
CA TYR A 174 27.21 -2.95 -11.97
C TYR A 174 28.13 -4.00 -12.62
N PRO A 175 29.47 -3.80 -12.58
CA PRO A 175 30.22 -2.82 -11.79
C PRO A 175 30.28 -1.41 -12.42
N ASN A 176 29.88 -1.25 -13.69
CA ASN A 176 29.92 0.02 -14.38
C ASN A 176 28.91 1.02 -13.78
N ARG A 177 29.36 2.25 -13.56
CA ARG A 177 28.55 3.38 -13.07
C ARG A 177 28.66 4.63 -13.94
N ASP A 178 29.32 4.56 -15.09
CA ASP A 178 29.53 5.72 -15.94
C ASP A 178 28.22 6.18 -16.57
N ALA A 179 27.35 5.22 -16.94
CA ALA A 179 26.05 5.52 -17.47
C ALA A 179 24.95 4.84 -16.62
N PRO A 180 23.99 5.59 -16.09
CA PRO A 180 22.83 5.03 -15.45
C PRO A 180 21.92 4.34 -16.48
N ILE A 181 21.30 3.23 -16.05
CA ILE A 181 20.31 2.51 -16.84
C ILE A 181 18.87 2.88 -16.43
N SER A 182 18.72 3.61 -15.34
CA SER A 182 17.43 4.16 -14.89
C SER A 182 17.66 5.32 -13.93
N ARG A 183 16.69 6.25 -13.86
CA ARG A 183 16.69 7.44 -13.00
C ARG A 183 15.30 7.71 -12.42
N PHE A 184 15.16 8.74 -11.58
CA PHE A 184 13.84 9.23 -11.17
C PHE A 184 13.01 9.60 -12.40
N MET A 185 11.78 9.11 -12.51
CA MET A 185 10.91 9.28 -13.67
C MET A 185 11.52 8.81 -15.01
N ALA A 186 12.45 7.89 -14.94
CA ALA A 186 13.03 7.19 -16.07
C ALA A 186 13.39 5.74 -15.66
N PRO A 187 12.35 4.84 -15.57
CA PRO A 187 10.96 5.04 -15.95
C PRO A 187 10.05 5.60 -14.83
N GLY A 188 8.99 6.26 -15.26
CA GLY A 188 7.79 6.51 -14.49
C GLY A 188 6.59 5.91 -15.21
N TYR A 189 5.83 5.03 -14.55
CA TYR A 189 4.63 4.41 -15.12
C TYR A 189 3.38 4.94 -14.43
N LEU A 190 2.44 5.46 -15.21
CA LEU A 190 1.14 5.89 -14.74
C LEU A 190 0.05 5.10 -15.45
N PHE A 191 -0.77 4.38 -14.67
CA PHE A 191 -2.00 3.75 -15.14
C PHE A 191 -3.18 4.54 -14.61
N LEU A 192 -4.04 4.98 -15.50
CA LEU A 192 -5.31 5.62 -15.17
C LEU A 192 -6.42 4.84 -15.87
N GLY A 193 -7.27 4.18 -15.09
CA GLY A 193 -8.30 3.31 -15.62
C GLY A 193 -9.67 3.57 -15.03
N ALA A 194 -10.70 3.32 -15.84
CA ALA A 194 -12.10 3.33 -15.44
C ALA A 194 -12.72 1.95 -15.69
N GLY A 195 -13.39 1.42 -14.66
CA GLY A 195 -13.94 0.08 -14.74
C GLY A 195 -14.76 -0.29 -13.51
N THR A 196 -14.66 -1.55 -13.10
CA THR A 196 -15.38 -2.08 -11.94
C THR A 196 -14.44 -2.75 -10.96
N SER A 197 -14.73 -2.57 -9.67
CA SER A 197 -14.01 -3.27 -8.59
C SER A 197 -14.95 -4.18 -7.82
N TYR A 198 -14.55 -5.41 -7.57
CA TYR A 198 -15.14 -6.26 -6.56
C TYR A 198 -14.30 -6.19 -5.30
N ILE A 199 -14.88 -5.78 -4.18
CA ILE A 199 -14.20 -5.65 -2.90
C ILE A 199 -14.92 -6.52 -1.88
N SER A 200 -14.23 -7.56 -1.37
CA SER A 200 -14.80 -8.45 -0.37
C SER A 200 -15.13 -7.70 0.92
N GLN A 201 -16.10 -8.22 1.69
CA GLN A 201 -16.56 -7.58 2.92
C GLN A 201 -15.44 -7.39 3.94
N ASN A 202 -14.51 -8.34 4.02
CA ASN A 202 -13.33 -8.27 4.89
C ASN A 202 -12.17 -7.45 4.30
N GLN A 203 -12.33 -6.88 3.09
CA GLN A 203 -11.33 -6.10 2.36
C GLN A 203 -10.01 -6.84 2.04
N LYS A 204 -10.00 -8.17 2.16
CA LYS A 204 -8.82 -9.01 1.91
C LYS A 204 -8.70 -9.49 0.47
N PHE A 205 -9.76 -9.39 -0.31
CA PHE A 205 -9.77 -9.67 -1.73
C PHE A 205 -10.35 -8.48 -2.48
N ASN A 206 -9.59 -7.97 -3.42
CA ASN A 206 -9.99 -6.88 -4.30
C ASN A 206 -9.60 -7.24 -5.73
N LEU A 207 -10.58 -7.23 -6.62
CA LEU A 207 -10.42 -7.46 -8.06
C LEU A 207 -10.90 -6.22 -8.79
N TYR A 208 -10.03 -5.59 -9.55
CA TYR A 208 -10.34 -4.47 -10.42
C TYR A 208 -10.24 -4.89 -11.88
N LEU A 209 -11.25 -4.58 -12.64
CA LEU A 209 -11.35 -4.85 -14.08
C LEU A 209 -11.59 -3.53 -14.80
N SER A 210 -10.66 -3.12 -15.62
CA SER A 210 -10.72 -1.86 -16.35
C SER A 210 -10.58 -2.10 -17.85
N PRO A 211 -11.69 -2.06 -18.59
CA PRO A 211 -11.65 -2.16 -20.06
C PRO A 211 -11.11 -0.88 -20.71
N LEU A 212 -11.02 0.21 -19.97
CA LEU A 212 -10.50 1.48 -20.44
C LEU A 212 -9.40 1.95 -19.49
N THR A 213 -8.17 1.59 -19.80
CA THR A 213 -6.98 1.99 -19.04
C THR A 213 -5.97 2.65 -19.97
N GLN A 214 -5.58 3.87 -19.63
CA GLN A 214 -4.43 4.54 -20.20
C GLN A 214 -3.18 4.14 -19.39
N LYS A 215 -2.18 3.58 -20.06
CA LYS A 215 -0.82 3.38 -19.53
C LYS A 215 0.06 4.49 -20.12
N SER A 216 0.73 5.24 -19.28
CA SER A 216 1.66 6.29 -19.69
C SER A 216 3.03 5.97 -19.15
N THR A 217 3.99 5.82 -20.04
CA THR A 217 5.40 5.58 -19.71
C THR A 217 6.18 6.88 -19.89
N PHE A 218 6.82 7.33 -18.82
CA PHE A 218 7.66 8.53 -18.81
C PHE A 218 9.13 8.13 -18.70
N VAL A 219 9.95 8.71 -19.55
CA VAL A 219 11.41 8.56 -19.53
C VAL A 219 12.01 9.96 -19.63
N LEU A 220 12.03 10.69 -18.50
CA LEU A 220 12.41 12.11 -18.48
C LEU A 220 13.92 12.34 -18.68
N ASP A 221 14.72 11.29 -18.69
CA ASP A 221 16.14 11.37 -19.06
C ASP A 221 16.30 11.19 -20.57
N GLN A 222 16.73 12.24 -21.26
CA GLN A 222 16.85 12.23 -22.72
C GLN A 222 17.81 11.15 -23.22
N SER A 223 18.90 10.89 -22.49
CA SER A 223 19.87 9.88 -22.91
C SER A 223 19.30 8.44 -22.85
N LEU A 224 18.33 8.19 -21.98
CA LEU A 224 17.60 6.93 -21.89
C LEU A 224 16.47 6.89 -22.91
N ALA A 225 15.79 8.01 -23.16
CA ALA A 225 14.76 8.12 -24.18
C ALA A 225 15.34 7.91 -25.59
N ASP A 226 16.49 8.51 -25.90
CA ASP A 226 17.18 8.33 -27.19
C ASP A 226 17.60 6.88 -27.47
N ARG A 227 17.77 6.08 -26.41
CA ARG A 227 18.05 4.65 -26.53
C ARG A 227 16.79 3.80 -26.71
N GLY A 228 15.61 4.38 -26.65
CA GLY A 228 14.35 3.65 -26.64
C GLY A 228 14.15 2.83 -25.36
N SER A 229 14.71 3.26 -24.23
CA SER A 229 14.60 2.51 -22.97
C SER A 229 13.15 2.50 -22.46
N PHE A 230 12.73 1.39 -21.84
CA PHE A 230 11.40 1.24 -21.23
C PHE A 230 10.21 1.33 -22.19
N GLY A 231 10.41 1.01 -23.49
CA GLY A 231 9.34 0.97 -24.49
C GLY A 231 9.00 2.32 -25.14
N VAL A 232 9.69 3.42 -24.84
CA VAL A 232 9.51 4.67 -25.56
C VAL A 232 10.23 4.60 -26.91
N ARG A 233 9.79 5.42 -27.88
CA ARG A 233 10.43 5.50 -29.18
C ARG A 233 11.81 6.15 -29.07
N GLY A 234 12.84 5.43 -29.50
CA GLY A 234 14.22 5.90 -29.49
C GLY A 234 14.48 6.98 -30.55
N ALA A 235 15.61 7.63 -30.41
CA ALA A 235 16.07 8.66 -31.36
C ALA A 235 16.28 8.08 -32.77
N GLN A 236 15.88 8.84 -33.78
CA GLN A 236 16.24 8.55 -35.16
C GLN A 236 17.63 9.10 -35.47
N ARG A 237 18.45 8.28 -36.14
CA ARG A 237 19.84 8.63 -36.48
C ARG A 237 20.05 8.56 -37.98
N ASP A 238 20.99 9.39 -38.47
CA ASP A 238 21.47 9.29 -39.84
C ASP A 238 22.48 8.15 -40.02
N SER A 239 22.97 7.98 -41.25
CA SER A 239 24.02 7.00 -41.58
C SER A 239 25.33 7.21 -40.84
N ASP A 240 25.58 8.43 -40.38
CA ASP A 240 26.80 8.81 -39.67
C ASP A 240 26.63 8.71 -38.15
N GLY A 241 25.45 8.26 -37.67
CA GLY A 241 25.14 8.08 -36.25
C GLY A 241 24.67 9.32 -35.51
N ASN A 242 24.54 10.50 -36.20
CA ASN A 242 24.03 11.69 -35.56
C ASN A 242 22.52 11.62 -35.35
N ILE A 243 22.05 12.18 -34.27
CA ILE A 243 20.62 12.25 -33.95
C ILE A 243 19.97 13.27 -34.91
N ILE A 244 19.03 12.81 -35.73
CA ILE A 244 18.16 13.63 -36.58
C ILE A 244 16.91 14.05 -35.81
N GLN A 245 16.38 13.13 -34.98
CA GLN A 245 15.21 13.35 -34.15
C GLN A 245 15.45 12.71 -32.78
N ASP A 246 15.24 13.49 -31.73
CA ASP A 246 15.37 13.02 -30.36
C ASP A 246 14.34 11.93 -30.04
N GLY A 247 14.67 11.05 -29.10
CA GLY A 247 13.76 10.04 -28.58
C GLY A 247 12.60 10.65 -27.81
N GLU A 248 11.47 9.97 -27.84
CA GLU A 248 10.26 10.38 -27.13
C GLU A 248 10.40 10.12 -25.61
N ASN A 249 10.13 11.16 -24.81
CA ASN A 249 10.18 11.08 -23.34
C ASN A 249 8.90 10.55 -22.73
N HIS A 250 7.85 10.36 -23.52
CA HIS A 250 6.53 9.95 -23.08
C HIS A 250 5.88 9.06 -24.15
N PHE A 251 5.37 7.92 -23.71
CA PHE A 251 4.62 6.99 -24.55
C PHE A 251 3.28 6.66 -23.88
N VAL A 252 2.20 6.62 -24.68
CA VAL A 252 0.85 6.38 -24.19
C VAL A 252 0.25 5.20 -24.91
N GLU A 253 -0.30 4.30 -24.13
CA GLU A 253 -1.01 3.10 -24.58
C GLU A 253 -2.43 3.12 -24.02
N LEU A 254 -3.34 2.45 -24.66
CA LEU A 254 -4.71 2.25 -24.23
C LEU A 254 -5.06 0.76 -24.25
N GLY A 255 -5.48 0.24 -23.11
CA GLY A 255 -5.66 -1.18 -23.00
C GLY A 255 -6.62 -1.63 -21.91
N PHE A 256 -6.64 -2.93 -21.69
CA PHE A 256 -7.35 -3.60 -20.62
C PHE A 256 -6.41 -3.86 -19.44
N LEU A 257 -6.83 -3.49 -18.24
CA LEU A 257 -6.10 -3.77 -17.00
C LEU A 257 -6.95 -4.64 -16.06
N LEU A 258 -6.34 -5.71 -15.57
CA LEU A 258 -6.84 -6.48 -14.44
C LEU A 258 -5.88 -6.31 -13.28
N THR A 259 -6.36 -5.85 -12.12
CA THR A 259 -5.59 -5.82 -10.88
C THR A 259 -6.27 -6.69 -9.83
N ASN A 260 -5.52 -7.63 -9.26
CA ASN A 260 -5.98 -8.42 -8.11
C ASN A 260 -5.08 -8.17 -6.90
N ASN A 261 -5.67 -7.80 -5.78
CA ASN A 261 -5.00 -7.74 -4.50
C ASN A 261 -5.66 -8.74 -3.55
N PHE A 262 -4.85 -9.63 -3.02
CA PHE A 262 -5.28 -10.67 -2.10
C PHE A 262 -4.42 -10.66 -0.85
N GLU A 263 -5.07 -10.69 0.31
CA GLU A 263 -4.42 -10.79 1.60
C GLU A 263 -5.01 -11.96 2.40
N TRP A 264 -4.14 -12.80 2.92
CA TRP A 264 -4.52 -13.96 3.70
C TRP A 264 -3.66 -14.09 4.95
N ASP A 265 -4.33 -14.17 6.10
CA ASP A 265 -3.68 -14.56 7.36
C ASP A 265 -3.73 -16.09 7.48
N ALA A 266 -2.66 -16.76 7.06
CA ALA A 266 -2.52 -18.21 7.10
C ALA A 266 -2.35 -18.75 8.54
N GLY A 267 -2.16 -17.85 9.50
CA GLY A 267 -2.03 -18.15 10.92
C GLY A 267 -1.88 -16.87 11.73
N LYS A 268 -1.73 -16.98 13.05
CA LYS A 268 -1.60 -15.84 13.97
C LYS A 268 -0.42 -14.92 13.61
N ASN A 269 0.62 -15.48 13.01
CA ASN A 269 1.89 -14.80 12.77
C ASN A 269 2.31 -14.85 11.30
N VAL A 270 1.47 -15.36 10.41
CA VAL A 270 1.77 -15.52 8.97
C VAL A 270 0.75 -14.73 8.17
N ASN A 271 1.21 -13.69 7.49
CA ASN A 271 0.40 -12.89 6.59
C ASN A 271 0.98 -13.00 5.17
N ILE A 272 0.13 -13.34 4.21
CA ILE A 272 0.46 -13.48 2.80
C ILE A 272 -0.28 -12.40 2.03
N ARG A 273 0.44 -11.64 1.23
CA ARG A 273 -0.13 -10.63 0.33
C ARG A 273 0.31 -10.91 -1.09
N SER A 274 -0.64 -11.00 -1.98
CA SER A 274 -0.43 -11.13 -3.42
C SER A 274 -1.01 -9.93 -4.13
N ARG A 275 -0.25 -9.36 -5.05
CA ARG A 275 -0.70 -8.32 -5.97
C ARG A 275 -0.34 -8.74 -7.38
N LEU A 276 -1.34 -8.89 -8.22
CA LEU A 276 -1.21 -9.26 -9.62
C LEU A 276 -1.81 -8.16 -10.48
N ASN A 277 -1.05 -7.64 -11.44
CA ASN A 277 -1.53 -6.79 -12.51
C ASN A 277 -1.31 -7.52 -13.83
N LEU A 278 -2.34 -7.55 -14.66
CA LEU A 278 -2.30 -8.03 -16.04
C LEU A 278 -2.75 -6.87 -16.92
N TYR A 279 -1.95 -6.52 -17.91
CA TYR A 279 -2.26 -5.48 -18.86
C TYR A 279 -2.10 -5.99 -20.30
N THR A 280 -2.96 -5.55 -21.19
CA THR A 280 -2.81 -5.78 -22.64
C THR A 280 -3.22 -4.52 -23.40
N ASP A 281 -2.38 -4.10 -24.33
CA ASP A 281 -2.64 -2.97 -25.21
C ASP A 281 -3.62 -3.34 -26.32
N TYR A 282 -4.56 -2.46 -26.64
CA TYR A 282 -5.51 -2.65 -27.70
C TYR A 282 -4.96 -2.35 -29.10
N LEU A 283 -3.96 -1.46 -29.19
CA LEU A 283 -3.55 -0.83 -30.43
C LEU A 283 -2.30 -1.48 -31.04
N ALA A 284 -1.34 -1.86 -30.21
CA ALA A 284 -0.07 -2.38 -30.71
C ALA A 284 0.03 -3.90 -30.62
N SER A 285 -0.39 -4.50 -29.52
CA SER A 285 -0.08 -5.92 -29.22
C SER A 285 -1.24 -6.65 -28.54
N PHE A 286 -2.46 -6.46 -29.02
CA PHE A 286 -3.63 -7.10 -28.42
C PHE A 286 -3.50 -8.63 -28.35
N GLY A 287 -3.59 -9.16 -27.12
CA GLY A 287 -3.38 -10.58 -26.83
C GLY A 287 -2.04 -10.89 -26.20
N ASN A 288 -1.04 -10.04 -26.32
CA ASN A 288 0.12 -10.06 -25.46
C ASN A 288 -0.27 -9.50 -24.10
N VAL A 289 0.17 -10.15 -23.05
CA VAL A 289 -0.21 -9.78 -21.68
C VAL A 289 1.03 -9.49 -20.85
N ASP A 290 1.16 -8.23 -20.46
CA ASP A 290 2.12 -7.82 -19.43
C ASP A 290 1.70 -8.35 -18.08
N VAL A 291 2.63 -8.93 -17.34
CA VAL A 291 2.43 -9.50 -16.02
C VAL A 291 3.32 -8.79 -15.00
N ASP A 292 2.74 -8.24 -13.96
CA ASP A 292 3.46 -7.73 -12.78
C ASP A 292 2.85 -8.41 -11.55
N TRP A 293 3.53 -9.45 -11.03
CA TRP A 293 3.06 -10.22 -9.88
C TRP A 293 4.03 -10.12 -8.72
N GLU A 294 3.53 -9.62 -7.61
CA GLU A 294 4.26 -9.46 -6.36
C GLU A 294 3.61 -10.29 -5.25
N LEU A 295 4.39 -11.21 -4.66
CA LEU A 295 3.98 -12.03 -3.54
C LEU A 295 4.85 -11.71 -2.33
N ASN A 296 4.24 -11.34 -1.21
CA ASN A 296 4.91 -11.03 0.04
C ASN A 296 4.39 -11.92 1.16
N VAL A 297 5.27 -12.72 1.74
CA VAL A 297 5.01 -13.54 2.93
C VAL A 297 5.68 -12.87 4.12
N ARG A 298 4.91 -12.51 5.13
CA ARG A 298 5.38 -11.89 6.36
C ARG A 298 5.21 -12.87 7.52
N LEU A 299 6.29 -13.17 8.19
CA LEU A 299 6.36 -14.04 9.36
C LEU A 299 6.68 -13.19 10.57
N ARG A 300 5.70 -12.95 11.44
CA ARG A 300 5.87 -12.11 12.63
C ARG A 300 6.32 -12.94 13.81
N VAL A 301 7.54 -12.72 14.26
CA VAL A 301 8.11 -13.41 15.44
C VAL A 301 7.55 -12.80 16.71
N ASN A 302 7.48 -11.47 16.79
CA ASN A 302 6.88 -10.73 17.91
C ASN A 302 6.36 -9.37 17.44
N LYS A 303 6.06 -8.45 18.39
CA LYS A 303 5.51 -7.12 18.07
C LYS A 303 6.39 -6.27 17.13
N TYR A 304 7.69 -6.49 17.16
CA TYR A 304 8.67 -5.68 16.44
C TYR A 304 9.42 -6.46 15.37
N ILE A 305 9.73 -7.73 15.61
CA ILE A 305 10.56 -8.55 14.72
C ILE A 305 9.69 -9.27 13.72
N LEU A 306 10.02 -9.10 12.45
CA LEU A 306 9.38 -9.80 11.36
C LEU A 306 10.41 -10.31 10.34
N THR A 307 10.09 -11.43 9.72
CA THR A 307 10.78 -11.94 8.53
C THR A 307 9.88 -11.71 7.33
N THR A 308 10.44 -11.24 6.25
CA THR A 308 9.71 -11.01 4.99
C THR A 308 10.36 -11.80 3.87
N ILE A 309 9.56 -12.54 3.11
CA ILE A 309 9.94 -13.14 1.85
C ILE A 309 9.12 -12.42 0.78
N GLY A 310 9.79 -11.67 -0.08
CA GLY A 310 9.19 -10.96 -1.20
C GLY A 310 9.62 -11.61 -2.51
N THR A 311 8.67 -11.99 -3.36
CA THR A 311 8.90 -12.48 -4.72
C THR A 311 8.23 -11.52 -5.68
N HIS A 312 8.92 -11.13 -6.74
CA HIS A 312 8.41 -10.24 -7.77
C HIS A 312 8.74 -10.83 -9.14
N ILE A 313 7.73 -11.03 -9.94
CA ILE A 313 7.79 -11.54 -11.32
C ILE A 313 7.25 -10.46 -12.23
N ILE A 314 8.02 -10.11 -13.26
CA ILE A 314 7.61 -9.19 -14.31
C ILE A 314 7.84 -9.87 -15.67
N TYR A 315 6.84 -9.79 -16.52
CA TYR A 315 6.93 -10.08 -17.93
C TYR A 315 6.29 -8.94 -18.70
N ASP A 316 7.00 -8.40 -19.66
CA ASP A 316 6.58 -7.27 -20.49
C ASP A 316 7.20 -7.51 -21.87
N ASP A 317 6.39 -7.60 -22.90
CA ASP A 317 6.84 -7.94 -24.26
C ASP A 317 7.51 -6.74 -24.97
N ASP A 318 7.32 -5.53 -24.44
CA ASP A 318 8.00 -4.32 -24.92
C ASP A 318 9.44 -4.20 -24.36
N ILE A 319 9.78 -4.97 -23.32
CA ILE A 319 11.12 -4.95 -22.71
C ILE A 319 11.97 -6.09 -23.28
N LEU A 320 12.83 -5.74 -24.23
CA LEU A 320 13.68 -6.69 -24.95
C LEU A 320 15.05 -6.84 -24.28
N PHE A 321 15.49 -8.09 -24.14
CA PHE A 321 16.80 -8.48 -23.61
C PHE A 321 17.67 -9.06 -24.72
N ASP A 322 19.00 -9.08 -24.46
CA ASP A 322 20.01 -9.66 -25.36
C ASP A 322 20.04 -9.02 -26.74
N GLN A 323 19.77 -7.73 -26.82
CA GLN A 323 19.96 -6.98 -28.05
C GLN A 323 21.41 -7.08 -28.54
N VAL A 324 21.60 -7.48 -29.78
CA VAL A 324 22.92 -7.46 -30.42
C VAL A 324 23.06 -6.15 -31.19
N LYS A 325 24.19 -5.47 -30.95
CA LYS A 325 24.56 -4.25 -31.65
C LYS A 325 25.83 -4.50 -32.45
N ASP A 326 25.93 -3.92 -33.62
CA ASP A 326 27.15 -3.91 -34.41
C ASP A 326 28.22 -2.97 -33.82
N ALA A 327 29.37 -2.88 -34.48
CA ALA A 327 30.49 -2.04 -34.05
C ALA A 327 30.11 -0.55 -34.01
N ASP A 328 29.15 -0.14 -34.81
CA ASP A 328 28.66 1.23 -34.92
C ASP A 328 27.50 1.54 -33.95
N GLY A 329 27.07 0.52 -33.19
CA GLY A 329 26.02 0.63 -32.16
C GLY A 329 24.58 0.45 -32.66
N PHE A 330 24.40 0.05 -33.92
CA PHE A 330 23.08 -0.27 -34.45
C PHE A 330 22.58 -1.63 -33.94
N VAL A 331 21.30 -1.69 -33.62
CA VAL A 331 20.66 -2.93 -33.19
C VAL A 331 20.49 -3.82 -34.42
N THR A 332 21.29 -4.88 -34.49
CA THR A 332 21.20 -5.92 -35.56
C THR A 332 20.24 -7.05 -35.18
N ASP A 333 20.05 -7.30 -33.89
CA ASP A 333 19.05 -8.20 -33.35
C ASP A 333 18.28 -7.46 -32.25
N PRO A 334 16.98 -7.29 -32.37
CA PRO A 334 16.17 -6.59 -31.37
C PRO A 334 16.13 -7.30 -30.02
N GLY A 335 16.55 -8.59 -29.95
CA GLY A 335 16.47 -9.40 -28.75
C GLY A 335 15.08 -9.99 -28.53
N VAL A 336 14.88 -10.57 -27.36
CA VAL A 336 13.63 -11.25 -26.98
C VAL A 336 13.11 -10.78 -25.63
N PRO A 337 11.80 -10.77 -25.41
CA PRO A 337 11.24 -10.50 -24.10
C PRO A 337 11.57 -11.67 -23.16
N LYS A 338 11.91 -11.37 -21.91
CA LYS A 338 12.24 -12.36 -20.89
C LYS A 338 11.50 -12.11 -19.60
N LEU A 339 11.13 -13.21 -18.94
CA LEU A 339 10.61 -13.17 -17.60
C LEU A 339 11.69 -12.66 -16.63
N GLN A 340 11.37 -11.62 -15.88
CA GLN A 340 12.21 -11.04 -14.87
C GLN A 340 11.77 -11.57 -13.49
N PHE A 341 12.71 -12.08 -12.72
CA PHE A 341 12.46 -12.64 -11.39
C PHE A 341 13.34 -11.96 -10.35
N LYS A 342 12.72 -11.53 -9.26
CA LYS A 342 13.42 -11.00 -8.11
C LYS A 342 12.88 -11.61 -6.84
N GLN A 343 13.76 -12.07 -5.96
CA GLN A 343 13.41 -12.56 -4.63
C GLN A 343 14.23 -11.84 -3.57
N VAL A 344 13.57 -11.46 -2.49
CA VAL A 344 14.18 -10.81 -1.33
C VAL A 344 13.77 -11.54 -0.07
N LEU A 345 14.72 -11.98 0.72
CA LEU A 345 14.53 -12.51 2.06
C LEU A 345 15.16 -11.52 3.05
N GLY A 346 14.41 -11.07 4.01
CA GLY A 346 14.90 -10.14 5.03
C GLY A 346 14.37 -10.45 6.41
N ILE A 347 15.21 -10.26 7.42
CA ILE A 347 14.83 -10.25 8.83
C ILE A 347 15.02 -8.83 9.32
N GLY A 348 14.03 -8.29 10.02
CA GLY A 348 14.09 -6.91 10.41
C GLY A 348 13.12 -6.50 11.49
N ILE A 349 13.10 -5.21 11.74
CA ILE A 349 12.21 -4.56 12.70
C ILE A 349 11.19 -3.76 11.92
N ALA A 350 9.92 -3.88 12.31
CA ALA A 350 8.84 -3.04 11.80
C ALA A 350 8.01 -2.45 12.94
N TYR A 351 7.52 -1.25 12.73
CA TYR A 351 6.69 -0.50 13.65
C TYR A 351 5.46 0.04 12.92
N ASP A 352 4.28 -0.30 13.44
CA ASP A 352 2.99 0.20 12.97
C ASP A 352 2.55 1.37 13.87
N PHE A 353 2.14 2.53 13.31
CA PHE A 353 1.81 3.75 14.03
C PHE A 353 0.68 4.56 13.39
#